data_507b3e64cfefde3c3f1b684dfaef333e
#
_entry.id   507b3e64cfefde3c3f1b684dfaef333e
#
_cell.length_a   1.000
_cell.length_b   1.000
_cell.length_c   1.000
_cell.angle_alpha   90.00
_cell.angle_beta   90.00
_cell.angle_gamma   90.00
#
_symmetry.space_group_name_H-M   'P 1'
#
loop_
_entity.id
_entity.type
_entity.pdbx_description
1 polymer ?
#
loop_
_entity_poly.entity_id
_entity_poly.type
_entity_poly.pdbx_seq_one_letter_code
_entity_poly.pdbx_strand_id
1 'polypeptide(L)'
;MHETEEYCKWDRYQILQCYMVFGGIPFYLSLINTKESLVQNVDRLFFAQGGIMRSEFDELYNALFSNADLYISVVKALAAHHDGMSREEISKTIGITGGTLTRVLTNLERCDFISRNQNFGHKVKDTIYRLVDFYTLFYYKFILQDISGDEHWWSHNFESRQISTWQGLTFEIVCLMHTDCIKRALGISGMATEVSSWRKAASEDQKGGQIDLVIKRADRIIHLCEMKFSKSEYRITEAYEQLLRQRLELFQSSTKTKFSLVITFVTTYGVADGAHHSLVHSEVTMEQLFK
;
A
#
# COMPACT_ATOMS: atom_id res chain seq x y z
N MET A 1 13.10 -3.90 -2.67
CA MET A 1 13.72 -2.54 -2.55
C MET A 1 15.25 -2.60 -2.57
N HIS A 2 15.87 -3.47 -1.82
CA HIS A 2 17.34 -3.59 -1.77
C HIS A 2 17.96 -3.90 -3.15
N GLU A 3 17.40 -4.84 -3.88
CA GLU A 3 17.80 -5.16 -5.26
C GLU A 3 17.69 -3.95 -6.21
N THR A 4 16.66 -3.13 -6.04
CA THR A 4 16.49 -1.90 -6.83
C THR A 4 17.57 -0.88 -6.47
N GLU A 5 17.96 -0.77 -5.19
CA GLU A 5 19.04 0.11 -4.71
C GLU A 5 20.41 -0.30 -5.30
N GLU A 6 20.70 -1.58 -5.40
CA GLU A 6 21.93 -2.06 -6.01
C GLU A 6 21.99 -1.81 -7.51
N TYR A 7 20.86 -1.90 -8.20
CA TYR A 7 20.77 -1.75 -9.64
C TYR A 7 20.77 -0.30 -10.11
N CYS A 8 19.97 0.57 -9.42
CA CYS A 8 19.79 1.97 -9.79
C CYS A 8 20.65 2.87 -8.88
N LYS A 9 21.48 3.74 -9.49
CA LYS A 9 22.26 4.77 -8.77
C LYS A 9 21.42 6.01 -8.44
N TRP A 10 20.18 5.83 -8.08
CA TRP A 10 19.26 6.87 -7.69
C TRP A 10 19.27 7.05 -6.16
N ASP A 11 18.75 8.18 -5.68
CA ASP A 11 18.52 8.33 -4.25
C ASP A 11 17.38 7.40 -3.74
N ARG A 12 17.31 7.17 -2.45
CA ARG A 12 16.31 6.24 -1.86
C ARG A 12 14.86 6.66 -2.09
N TYR A 13 14.61 7.95 -2.21
CA TYR A 13 13.28 8.46 -2.53
C TYR A 13 12.86 8.05 -3.96
N GLN A 14 13.75 8.20 -4.92
CA GLN A 14 13.53 7.76 -6.30
C GLN A 14 13.44 6.22 -6.40
N ILE A 15 14.25 5.50 -5.63
CA ILE A 15 14.19 4.03 -5.57
C ILE A 15 12.86 3.57 -4.99
N LEU A 16 12.36 4.23 -3.94
CA LEU A 16 11.05 3.97 -3.37
C LEU A 16 9.93 4.23 -4.39
N GLN A 17 10.00 5.34 -5.12
CA GLN A 17 9.05 5.63 -6.21
C GLN A 17 9.13 4.59 -7.34
N CYS A 18 10.33 4.15 -7.70
CA CYS A 18 10.54 3.07 -8.68
C CYS A 18 9.88 1.76 -8.20
N TYR A 19 10.10 1.40 -6.95
CA TYR A 19 9.49 0.23 -6.33
C TYR A 19 7.95 0.30 -6.33
N MET A 20 7.39 1.48 -6.08
CA MET A 20 5.93 1.70 -6.14
C MET A 20 5.35 1.55 -7.55
N VAL A 21 6.16 1.67 -8.62
CA VAL A 21 5.72 1.49 -10.01
C VAL A 21 5.96 0.08 -10.52
N PHE A 22 7.18 -0.44 -10.34
CA PHE A 22 7.66 -1.69 -10.96
C PHE A 22 7.66 -2.88 -10.00
N GLY A 23 7.51 -2.65 -8.70
CA GLY A 23 7.79 -3.68 -7.70
C GLY A 23 9.29 -4.03 -7.65
N GLY A 24 9.60 -5.17 -7.05
CA GLY A 24 10.95 -5.73 -7.00
C GLY A 24 11.18 -6.83 -8.04
N ILE A 25 10.46 -6.82 -9.17
CA ILE A 25 10.52 -7.89 -10.17
C ILE A 25 11.77 -7.71 -11.01
N PRO A 26 12.73 -8.68 -11.00
CA PRO A 26 14.02 -8.54 -11.69
C PRO A 26 13.87 -8.25 -13.19
N PHE A 27 12.90 -8.85 -13.86
CA PHE A 27 12.63 -8.59 -15.25
C PHE A 27 12.29 -7.10 -15.50
N TYR A 28 11.41 -6.52 -14.72
CA TYR A 28 11.03 -5.12 -14.88
C TYR A 28 12.21 -4.16 -14.56
N LEU A 29 12.99 -4.50 -13.53
CA LEU A 29 14.18 -3.73 -13.20
C LEU A 29 15.22 -3.78 -14.32
N SER A 30 15.35 -4.91 -15.05
CA SER A 30 16.27 -5.05 -16.19
C SER A 30 15.91 -4.15 -17.38
N LEU A 31 14.66 -3.69 -17.49
CA LEU A 31 14.20 -2.78 -18.54
C LEU A 31 14.56 -1.29 -18.26
N ILE A 32 14.98 -1.01 -17.04
CA ILE A 32 15.33 0.35 -16.61
C ILE A 32 16.66 0.78 -17.22
N ASN A 33 16.65 1.91 -17.89
CA ASN A 33 17.87 2.58 -18.31
C ASN A 33 18.39 3.46 -17.17
N THR A 34 19.47 3.02 -16.52
CA THR A 34 20.06 3.74 -15.37
C THR A 34 20.71 5.09 -15.72
N LYS A 35 20.81 5.42 -17.02
CA LYS A 35 21.28 6.73 -17.49
C LYS A 35 20.15 7.76 -17.61
N GLU A 36 18.91 7.31 -17.53
CA GLU A 36 17.69 8.12 -17.56
C GLU A 36 17.15 8.31 -16.15
N SER A 37 16.39 9.37 -15.92
CA SER A 37 15.64 9.53 -14.69
C SER A 37 14.52 8.48 -14.57
N LEU A 38 13.99 8.28 -13.36
CA LEU A 38 12.82 7.44 -13.16
C LEU A 38 11.64 7.88 -14.05
N VAL A 39 11.40 9.18 -14.12
CA VAL A 39 10.30 9.77 -14.89
C VAL A 39 10.41 9.43 -16.38
N GLN A 40 11.61 9.56 -16.96
CA GLN A 40 11.89 9.19 -18.35
C GLN A 40 11.72 7.69 -18.60
N ASN A 41 12.15 6.84 -17.66
CA ASN A 41 11.93 5.39 -17.75
C ASN A 41 10.44 5.03 -17.74
N VAL A 42 9.65 5.68 -16.90
CA VAL A 42 8.19 5.45 -16.85
C VAL A 42 7.54 5.87 -18.18
N ASP A 43 7.87 7.03 -18.73
CA ASP A 43 7.34 7.45 -20.02
C ASP A 43 7.71 6.45 -21.12
N ARG A 44 8.96 6.07 -21.24
CA ARG A 44 9.45 5.15 -22.27
C ARG A 44 8.82 3.74 -22.15
N LEU A 45 8.67 3.23 -20.94
CA LEU A 45 8.21 1.86 -20.74
C LEU A 45 6.67 1.73 -20.78
N PHE A 46 5.95 2.77 -20.36
CA PHE A 46 4.48 2.69 -20.21
C PHE A 46 3.71 3.59 -21.20
N PHE A 47 4.22 4.78 -21.55
CA PHE A 47 3.45 5.78 -22.30
C PHE A 47 3.90 5.92 -23.76
N ALA A 48 5.17 5.68 -24.07
CA ALA A 48 5.68 5.72 -25.45
C ALA A 48 4.96 4.70 -26.35
N GLN A 49 4.87 5.02 -27.63
CA GLN A 49 4.34 4.09 -28.64
C GLN A 49 5.17 2.79 -28.63
N GLY A 50 4.52 1.66 -28.36
CA GLY A 50 5.20 0.36 -28.24
C GLY A 50 5.90 0.15 -26.89
N GLY A 51 5.60 0.94 -25.90
CA GLY A 51 6.10 0.72 -24.52
C GLY A 51 5.76 -0.68 -24.03
N ILE A 52 6.79 -1.48 -23.71
CA ILE A 52 6.69 -2.89 -23.39
C ILE A 52 5.74 -3.19 -22.21
N MET A 53 5.70 -2.29 -21.24
CA MET A 53 4.88 -2.45 -20.04
C MET A 53 3.37 -2.22 -20.31
N ARG A 54 2.97 -1.74 -21.49
CA ARG A 54 1.55 -1.62 -21.85
C ARG A 54 0.92 -2.97 -22.17
N SER A 55 1.65 -3.85 -22.85
CA SER A 55 1.18 -5.19 -23.25
C SER A 55 1.48 -6.25 -22.18
N GLU A 56 2.39 -5.99 -21.29
CA GLU A 56 2.86 -6.90 -20.25
C GLU A 56 1.71 -7.44 -19.38
N PHE A 57 0.65 -6.64 -19.15
CA PHE A 57 -0.46 -7.04 -18.29
C PHE A 57 -1.15 -8.33 -18.79
N ASP A 58 -1.49 -8.38 -20.06
CA ASP A 58 -2.16 -9.54 -20.64
C ASP A 58 -1.19 -10.73 -20.72
N GLU A 59 0.06 -10.48 -21.07
CA GLU A 59 1.09 -11.53 -21.15
C GLU A 59 1.35 -12.15 -19.78
N LEU A 60 1.49 -11.35 -18.73
CA LEU A 60 1.72 -11.80 -17.36
C LEU A 60 0.59 -12.71 -16.86
N TYR A 61 -0.66 -12.26 -16.97
CA TYR A 61 -1.79 -13.05 -16.47
C TYR A 61 -2.04 -14.32 -17.29
N ASN A 62 -1.86 -14.28 -18.60
CA ASN A 62 -1.98 -15.46 -19.47
C ASN A 62 -0.85 -16.47 -19.25
N ALA A 63 0.35 -16.01 -18.90
CA ALA A 63 1.46 -16.90 -18.59
C ALA A 63 1.29 -17.60 -17.22
N LEU A 64 0.73 -16.91 -16.23
CA LEU A 64 0.61 -17.44 -14.87
C LEU A 64 -0.66 -18.28 -14.65
N PHE A 65 -1.76 -17.99 -15.35
CA PHE A 65 -3.06 -18.57 -15.04
C PHE A 65 -3.76 -19.13 -16.28
N SER A 66 -4.12 -20.41 -16.24
CA SER A 66 -4.82 -21.11 -17.34
C SER A 66 -6.22 -20.53 -17.68
N ASN A 67 -6.80 -19.75 -16.77
CA ASN A 67 -8.06 -19.01 -16.97
C ASN A 67 -7.83 -17.57 -16.49
N ALA A 68 -7.02 -16.82 -17.24
CA ALA A 68 -6.58 -15.47 -16.88
C ALA A 68 -7.75 -14.50 -16.61
N ASP A 69 -8.82 -14.56 -17.41
CA ASP A 69 -9.98 -13.67 -17.27
C ASP A 69 -10.60 -13.70 -15.88
N LEU A 70 -10.61 -14.88 -15.25
CA LEU A 70 -11.15 -15.07 -13.91
C LEU A 70 -10.29 -14.35 -12.86
N TYR A 71 -8.97 -14.45 -12.97
CA TYR A 71 -8.02 -13.77 -12.09
C TYR A 71 -8.04 -12.26 -12.32
N ILE A 72 -8.08 -11.84 -13.58
CA ILE A 72 -8.21 -10.44 -13.99
C ILE A 72 -9.48 -9.81 -13.42
N SER A 73 -10.62 -10.54 -13.40
CA SER A 73 -11.87 -10.01 -12.82
C SER A 73 -11.74 -9.70 -11.32
N VAL A 74 -11.02 -10.55 -10.58
CA VAL A 74 -10.75 -10.34 -9.14
C VAL A 74 -9.82 -9.14 -8.91
N VAL A 75 -8.69 -9.07 -9.62
CA VAL A 75 -7.74 -7.96 -9.45
C VAL A 75 -8.32 -6.64 -9.90
N LYS A 76 -9.15 -6.63 -10.94
CA LYS A 76 -9.90 -5.44 -11.39
C LYS A 76 -10.87 -4.94 -10.32
N ALA A 77 -11.60 -5.85 -9.66
CA ALA A 77 -12.47 -5.49 -8.55
C ALA A 77 -11.67 -4.90 -7.38
N LEU A 78 -10.54 -5.51 -7.01
CA LEU A 78 -9.68 -5.04 -5.94
C LEU A 78 -8.97 -3.72 -6.29
N ALA A 79 -8.56 -3.50 -7.54
CA ALA A 79 -7.95 -2.24 -7.99
C ALA A 79 -8.88 -1.04 -7.85
N ALA A 80 -10.21 -1.26 -7.96
CA ALA A 80 -11.21 -0.22 -7.74
C ALA A 80 -11.49 0.07 -6.25
N HIS A 81 -11.02 -0.80 -5.33
CA HIS A 81 -11.29 -0.72 -3.89
C HIS A 81 -9.98 -0.69 -3.12
N HIS A 82 -9.39 0.49 -3.02
CA HIS A 82 -8.11 0.73 -2.34
C HIS A 82 -8.07 0.17 -0.90
N ASP A 83 -9.16 0.30 -0.14
CA ASP A 83 -9.26 -0.24 1.22
C ASP A 83 -9.36 -1.77 1.29
N GLY A 84 -9.39 -2.42 0.12
CA GLY A 84 -9.60 -3.85 -0.01
C GLY A 84 -11.06 -4.25 0.07
N MET A 85 -11.31 -5.55 -0.13
CA MET A 85 -12.64 -6.14 -0.11
C MET A 85 -12.65 -7.43 0.70
N SER A 86 -13.77 -7.69 1.37
CA SER A 86 -14.05 -9.02 1.94
C SER A 86 -14.32 -10.04 0.82
N ARG A 87 -14.18 -11.31 1.17
CA ARG A 87 -14.55 -12.39 0.25
C ARG A 87 -15.99 -12.29 -0.28
N GLU A 88 -16.91 -11.84 0.57
CA GLU A 88 -18.33 -11.71 0.20
C GLU A 88 -18.52 -10.56 -0.80
N GLU A 89 -17.89 -9.42 -0.58
CA GLU A 89 -17.92 -8.29 -1.52
C GLU A 89 -17.32 -8.66 -2.88
N ILE A 90 -16.16 -9.34 -2.90
CA ILE A 90 -15.55 -9.85 -4.14
C ILE A 90 -16.54 -10.76 -4.86
N SER A 91 -17.09 -11.74 -4.12
CA SER A 91 -18.05 -12.70 -4.68
C SER A 91 -19.27 -12.02 -5.32
N LYS A 92 -19.83 -11.02 -4.66
CA LYS A 92 -20.97 -10.24 -5.19
C LYS A 92 -20.60 -9.43 -6.43
N THR A 93 -19.40 -8.83 -6.43
CA THR A 93 -18.92 -7.97 -7.53
C THR A 93 -18.66 -8.75 -8.80
N ILE A 94 -18.05 -9.94 -8.70
CA ILE A 94 -17.63 -10.73 -9.87
C ILE A 94 -18.58 -11.91 -10.19
N GLY A 95 -19.57 -12.17 -9.35
CA GLY A 95 -20.55 -13.27 -9.55
C GLY A 95 -20.00 -14.68 -9.34
N ILE A 96 -18.83 -14.84 -8.67
CA ILE A 96 -18.19 -16.14 -8.47
C ILE A 96 -18.17 -16.50 -6.99
N THR A 97 -18.50 -17.77 -6.68
CA THR A 97 -18.66 -18.27 -5.31
C THR A 97 -17.90 -19.58 -5.09
N GLY A 98 -18.01 -20.13 -3.89
CA GLY A 98 -17.56 -21.48 -3.55
C GLY A 98 -16.05 -21.72 -3.71
N GLY A 99 -15.71 -22.96 -4.08
CA GLY A 99 -14.34 -23.43 -4.22
C GLY A 99 -13.53 -22.73 -5.31
N THR A 100 -14.18 -22.28 -6.39
CA THR A 100 -13.54 -21.55 -7.48
C THR A 100 -12.95 -20.23 -6.98
N LEU A 101 -13.75 -19.42 -6.28
CA LEU A 101 -13.24 -18.17 -5.68
C LEU A 101 -12.12 -18.42 -4.67
N THR A 102 -12.24 -19.47 -3.83
CA THR A 102 -11.18 -19.84 -2.89
C THR A 102 -9.87 -20.11 -3.60
N ARG A 103 -9.91 -20.92 -4.67
CA ARG A 103 -8.71 -21.26 -5.46
C ARG A 103 -8.08 -20.00 -6.08
N VAL A 104 -8.88 -19.11 -6.66
CA VAL A 104 -8.38 -17.88 -7.28
C VAL A 104 -7.70 -16.99 -6.25
N LEU A 105 -8.37 -16.72 -5.11
CA LEU A 105 -7.79 -15.90 -4.05
C LEU A 105 -6.51 -16.52 -3.48
N THR A 106 -6.48 -17.85 -3.28
CA THR A 106 -5.28 -18.54 -2.80
C THR A 106 -4.13 -18.46 -3.78
N ASN A 107 -4.39 -18.59 -5.08
CA ASN A 107 -3.34 -18.49 -6.10
C ASN A 107 -2.81 -17.05 -6.22
N LEU A 108 -3.70 -16.05 -6.25
CA LEU A 108 -3.28 -14.64 -6.26
C LEU A 108 -2.46 -14.27 -5.02
N GLU A 109 -2.82 -14.79 -3.84
CA GLU A 109 -2.06 -14.58 -2.60
C GLU A 109 -0.68 -15.27 -2.68
N ARG A 110 -0.59 -16.49 -3.22
CA ARG A 110 0.68 -17.22 -3.38
C ARG A 110 1.63 -16.59 -4.41
N CYS A 111 1.09 -15.87 -5.36
CA CYS A 111 1.87 -15.15 -6.37
C CYS A 111 2.10 -13.68 -5.99
N ASP A 112 1.82 -13.29 -4.75
CA ASP A 112 2.00 -11.94 -4.20
C ASP A 112 1.24 -10.82 -4.94
N PHE A 113 0.17 -11.18 -5.69
CA PHE A 113 -0.71 -10.17 -6.28
C PHE A 113 -1.61 -9.51 -5.24
N ILE A 114 -2.06 -10.28 -4.26
CA ILE A 114 -2.94 -9.79 -3.20
C ILE A 114 -2.40 -10.15 -1.82
N SER A 115 -2.66 -9.32 -0.85
CA SER A 115 -2.47 -9.61 0.56
C SER A 115 -3.79 -9.89 1.26
N ARG A 116 -3.70 -10.64 2.36
CA ARG A 116 -4.80 -10.98 3.21
C ARG A 116 -4.58 -10.42 4.61
N ASN A 117 -5.40 -9.46 5.01
CA ASN A 117 -5.29 -8.80 6.29
C ASN A 117 -6.49 -9.11 7.18
N GLN A 118 -6.24 -9.40 8.45
CA GLN A 118 -7.31 -9.55 9.44
C GLN A 118 -7.68 -8.18 9.99
N ASN A 119 -8.97 -7.99 10.25
CA ASN A 119 -9.43 -6.81 10.96
C ASN A 119 -9.25 -7.03 12.47
N PHE A 120 -8.76 -6.02 13.19
CA PHE A 120 -8.45 -6.08 14.63
C PHE A 120 -9.66 -6.57 15.45
N GLY A 121 -9.45 -7.60 16.26
CA GLY A 121 -10.51 -8.17 17.11
C GLY A 121 -11.54 -9.03 16.37
N HIS A 122 -11.41 -9.23 15.07
CA HIS A 122 -12.32 -10.03 14.27
C HIS A 122 -11.79 -11.45 14.00
N LYS A 123 -12.71 -12.36 13.63
CA LYS A 123 -12.38 -13.74 13.28
C LYS A 123 -11.84 -13.83 11.85
N VAL A 124 -11.24 -14.97 11.51
CA VAL A 124 -10.69 -15.26 10.16
C VAL A 124 -11.69 -15.03 9.03
N LYS A 125 -12.99 -15.17 9.27
CA LYS A 125 -14.04 -14.93 8.26
C LYS A 125 -14.15 -13.47 7.80
N ASP A 126 -13.67 -12.53 8.61
CA ASP A 126 -13.74 -11.08 8.34
C ASP A 126 -12.42 -10.57 7.70
N THR A 127 -11.76 -11.44 6.95
CA THR A 127 -10.52 -11.16 6.22
C THR A 127 -10.79 -10.21 5.07
N ILE A 128 -9.92 -9.21 4.92
CA ILE A 128 -9.91 -8.25 3.81
C ILE A 128 -8.77 -8.63 2.85
N TYR A 129 -9.11 -8.72 1.59
CA TYR A 129 -8.17 -8.92 0.49
C TYR A 129 -7.85 -7.57 -0.15
N ARG A 130 -6.57 -7.28 -0.36
CA ARG A 130 -6.09 -6.03 -0.96
C ARG A 130 -5.12 -6.36 -2.10
N LEU A 131 -5.26 -5.67 -3.22
CA LEU A 131 -4.27 -5.73 -4.31
C LEU A 131 -2.98 -5.07 -3.83
N VAL A 132 -1.86 -5.75 -4.00
CA VAL A 132 -0.53 -5.28 -3.55
C VAL A 132 0.53 -5.33 -4.65
N ASP A 133 0.24 -5.94 -5.79
CA ASP A 133 1.14 -5.91 -6.94
C ASP A 133 1.21 -4.50 -7.54
N PHE A 134 2.40 -3.89 -7.44
CA PHE A 134 2.61 -2.48 -7.80
C PHE A 134 2.40 -2.23 -9.29
N TYR A 135 2.87 -3.15 -10.15
CA TYR A 135 2.67 -3.03 -11.58
C TYR A 135 1.18 -3.06 -11.94
N THR A 136 0.43 -4.00 -11.40
CA THR A 136 -1.02 -4.11 -11.63
C THR A 136 -1.77 -2.87 -11.12
N LEU A 137 -1.40 -2.34 -9.94
CA LEU A 137 -1.95 -1.10 -9.40
C LEU A 137 -1.70 0.09 -10.33
N PHE A 138 -0.46 0.20 -10.84
CA PHE A 138 -0.08 1.26 -11.78
C PHE A 138 -0.84 1.13 -13.10
N TYR A 139 -0.93 -0.08 -13.64
CA TYR A 139 -1.64 -0.38 -14.87
C TYR A 139 -3.12 0.06 -14.81
N TYR A 140 -3.86 -0.37 -13.78
CA TYR A 140 -5.26 0.01 -13.65
C TYR A 140 -5.46 1.50 -13.39
N LYS A 141 -4.53 2.15 -12.73
CA LYS A 141 -4.65 3.57 -12.38
C LYS A 141 -4.33 4.50 -13.54
N PHE A 142 -3.31 4.18 -14.33
CA PHE A 142 -2.76 5.11 -15.30
C PHE A 142 -2.82 4.59 -16.73
N ILE A 143 -2.57 3.31 -16.96
CA ILE A 143 -2.41 2.79 -18.32
C ILE A 143 -3.75 2.41 -18.94
N LEU A 144 -4.58 1.66 -18.24
CA LEU A 144 -5.89 1.24 -18.75
C LEU A 144 -6.82 2.44 -19.07
N GLN A 145 -6.64 3.56 -18.35
CA GLN A 145 -7.45 4.77 -18.49
C GLN A 145 -6.81 5.84 -19.39
N ASP A 146 -5.58 5.59 -19.86
CA ASP A 146 -4.86 6.55 -20.70
C ASP A 146 -5.46 6.58 -22.13
N ILE A 147 -6.14 7.67 -22.42
CA ILE A 147 -6.70 8.00 -23.73
C ILE A 147 -6.00 9.20 -24.38
N SER A 148 -4.99 9.75 -23.73
CA SER A 148 -4.35 11.00 -24.14
C SER A 148 -3.46 10.82 -25.36
N GLY A 149 -2.81 9.67 -25.52
CA GLY A 149 -1.77 9.42 -26.52
C GLY A 149 -0.51 10.25 -26.30
N ASP A 150 -0.35 10.85 -25.12
CA ASP A 150 0.82 11.61 -24.73
C ASP A 150 1.95 10.68 -24.26
N GLU A 151 2.98 10.51 -25.09
CA GLU A 151 4.13 9.65 -24.78
C GLU A 151 4.97 10.14 -23.59
N HIS A 152 4.77 11.39 -23.16
CA HIS A 152 5.40 12.01 -22.00
C HIS A 152 4.40 12.30 -20.87
N TRP A 153 3.31 11.55 -20.84
CA TRP A 153 2.20 11.80 -19.89
C TRP A 153 2.67 11.83 -18.44
N TRP A 154 3.57 10.92 -18.04
CA TRP A 154 4.09 10.87 -16.69
C TRP A 154 4.94 12.09 -16.35
N SER A 155 5.86 12.49 -17.25
CA SER A 155 6.67 13.69 -17.10
C SER A 155 5.83 14.94 -16.96
N HIS A 156 4.80 15.09 -17.82
CA HIS A 156 3.92 16.26 -17.82
C HIS A 156 3.03 16.34 -16.57
N ASN A 157 2.73 15.20 -15.93
CA ASN A 157 1.82 15.12 -14.79
C ASN A 157 2.51 14.77 -13.47
N PHE A 158 3.82 14.65 -13.41
CA PHE A 158 4.57 14.13 -12.25
C PHE A 158 4.27 14.88 -10.94
N GLU A 159 4.01 16.18 -11.00
CA GLU A 159 3.66 17.02 -9.85
C GLU A 159 2.14 17.11 -9.59
N SER A 160 1.33 16.37 -10.34
CA SER A 160 -0.11 16.44 -10.24
C SER A 160 -0.63 15.86 -8.91
N ARG A 161 -1.79 16.35 -8.48
CA ARG A 161 -2.50 15.81 -7.31
C ARG A 161 -2.85 14.32 -7.49
N GLN A 162 -3.11 13.90 -8.73
CA GLN A 162 -3.45 12.51 -9.03
C GLN A 162 -2.29 11.57 -8.70
N ILE A 163 -1.08 11.91 -9.16
CA ILE A 163 0.13 11.11 -8.90
C ILE A 163 0.48 11.18 -7.41
N SER A 164 0.44 12.36 -6.81
CA SER A 164 0.73 12.54 -5.38
C SER A 164 -0.22 11.71 -4.48
N THR A 165 -1.52 11.69 -4.81
CA THR A 165 -2.49 10.85 -4.09
C THR A 165 -2.17 9.37 -4.27
N TRP A 166 -1.91 8.92 -5.51
CA TRP A 166 -1.55 7.53 -5.79
C TRP A 166 -0.27 7.11 -5.06
N GLN A 167 0.75 7.95 -5.03
CA GLN A 167 1.98 7.68 -4.28
C GLN A 167 1.71 7.50 -2.79
N GLY A 168 0.86 8.33 -2.19
CA GLY A 168 0.45 8.16 -0.79
C GLY A 168 -0.18 6.80 -0.53
N LEU A 169 -1.17 6.42 -1.34
CA LEU A 169 -1.86 5.14 -1.23
C LEU A 169 -0.92 3.93 -1.46
N THR A 170 -0.01 4.06 -2.42
CA THR A 170 0.93 2.99 -2.74
C THR A 170 2.00 2.84 -1.66
N PHE A 171 2.42 3.96 -1.04
CA PHE A 171 3.34 3.92 0.11
C PHE A 171 2.74 3.19 1.31
N GLU A 172 1.45 3.32 1.56
CA GLU A 172 0.76 2.52 2.59
C GLU A 172 0.92 1.02 2.31
N ILE A 173 0.79 0.60 1.04
CA ILE A 173 1.01 -0.80 0.65
C ILE A 173 2.48 -1.21 0.87
N VAL A 174 3.45 -0.37 0.53
CA VAL A 174 4.87 -0.61 0.83
C VAL A 174 5.06 -0.86 2.32
N CYS A 175 4.51 -0.01 3.18
CA CYS A 175 4.63 -0.15 4.63
C CYS A 175 4.01 -1.47 5.13
N LEU A 176 2.84 -1.85 4.60
CA LEU A 176 2.17 -3.11 4.95
C LEU A 176 3.00 -4.34 4.54
N MET A 177 3.60 -4.32 3.34
CA MET A 177 4.45 -5.41 2.86
C MET A 177 5.78 -5.49 3.63
N HIS A 178 6.27 -4.37 4.15
CA HIS A 178 7.53 -4.28 4.90
C HIS A 178 7.33 -4.09 6.41
N THR A 179 6.24 -4.63 6.96
CA THR A 179 5.92 -4.54 8.41
C THR A 179 7.04 -5.08 9.30
N ASP A 180 7.81 -6.07 8.85
CA ASP A 180 8.96 -6.60 9.61
C ASP A 180 10.10 -5.59 9.72
N CYS A 181 10.33 -4.75 8.69
CA CYS A 181 11.27 -3.63 8.78
C CYS A 181 10.78 -2.58 9.80
N ILE A 182 9.47 -2.29 9.80
CA ILE A 182 8.86 -1.38 10.79
C ILE A 182 9.05 -1.92 12.20
N LYS A 183 8.77 -3.21 12.45
CA LYS A 183 9.00 -3.85 13.77
C LYS A 183 10.46 -3.79 14.19
N ARG A 184 11.38 -3.97 13.23
CA ARG A 184 12.83 -3.87 13.48
C ARG A 184 13.22 -2.46 13.90
N ALA A 185 12.74 -1.45 13.16
CA ALA A 185 12.98 -0.05 13.46
C ALA A 185 12.44 0.35 14.86
N LEU A 186 11.29 -0.20 15.25
CA LEU A 186 10.70 -0.01 16.57
C LEU A 186 11.37 -0.82 17.70
N GLY A 187 12.34 -1.68 17.37
CA GLY A 187 13.02 -2.54 18.37
C GLY A 187 12.15 -3.66 18.93
N ILE A 188 11.11 -4.09 18.21
CA ILE A 188 10.12 -5.07 18.71
C ILE A 188 10.14 -6.39 17.92
N SER A 189 11.13 -6.63 17.07
CA SER A 189 11.24 -7.87 16.28
C SER A 189 11.32 -9.15 17.12
N GLY A 190 11.90 -9.07 18.31
CA GLY A 190 12.00 -10.22 19.24
C GLY A 190 10.77 -10.45 20.10
N MET A 191 9.72 -9.65 19.92
CA MET A 191 8.50 -9.71 20.73
C MET A 191 7.36 -10.33 19.93
N ALA A 192 6.51 -11.12 20.60
CA ALA A 192 5.27 -11.60 19.98
C ALA A 192 4.34 -10.42 19.67
N THR A 193 3.95 -10.31 18.41
CA THR A 193 3.09 -9.26 17.89
C THR A 193 1.97 -9.84 17.03
N GLU A 194 0.80 -9.21 17.07
CA GLU A 194 -0.30 -9.44 16.13
C GLU A 194 -0.40 -8.22 15.21
N VAL A 195 -0.37 -8.45 13.90
CA VAL A 195 -0.50 -7.41 12.87
C VAL A 195 -1.89 -7.51 12.27
N SER A 196 -2.57 -6.38 12.17
CA SER A 196 -3.93 -6.29 11.64
C SER A 196 -4.19 -4.90 11.05
N SER A 197 -5.30 -4.75 10.35
CA SER A 197 -5.92 -3.45 10.10
C SER A 197 -7.09 -3.24 11.05
N TRP A 198 -7.64 -2.05 11.10
CA TRP A 198 -8.88 -1.79 11.81
C TRP A 198 -9.78 -0.86 11.00
N ARG A 199 -11.05 -1.24 10.90
CA ARG A 199 -12.07 -0.44 10.22
C ARG A 199 -13.38 -0.49 11.00
N LYS A 200 -14.00 0.67 11.14
CA LYS A 200 -15.37 0.81 11.67
C LYS A 200 -16.19 1.63 10.67
N ALA A 201 -17.31 1.07 10.22
CA ALA A 201 -18.24 1.79 9.37
C ALA A 201 -18.86 2.98 10.13
N ALA A 202 -19.21 4.05 9.40
CA ALA A 202 -20.02 5.13 9.96
C ALA A 202 -21.41 4.61 10.30
N SER A 203 -22.01 5.17 11.34
CA SER A 203 -23.43 4.99 11.71
C SER A 203 -24.11 6.37 11.72
N GLU A 204 -25.43 6.39 11.93
CA GLU A 204 -26.19 7.66 12.01
C GLU A 204 -25.62 8.62 13.06
N ASP A 205 -25.15 8.10 14.19
CA ASP A 205 -24.67 8.88 15.33
C ASP A 205 -23.14 8.98 15.44
N GLN A 206 -22.36 8.26 14.61
CA GLN A 206 -20.91 8.17 14.78
C GLN A 206 -20.17 8.07 13.44
N LYS A 207 -19.16 8.95 13.27
CA LYS A 207 -18.24 8.86 12.14
C LYS A 207 -17.50 7.54 12.14
N GLY A 208 -17.28 6.96 10.96
CA GLY A 208 -16.42 5.80 10.78
C GLY A 208 -14.95 6.15 10.96
N GLY A 209 -14.12 5.11 11.02
CA GLY A 209 -12.67 5.25 11.08
C GLY A 209 -11.94 4.06 10.52
N GLN A 210 -10.71 4.27 10.08
CA GLN A 210 -9.83 3.23 9.54
C GLN A 210 -8.39 3.48 10.00
N ILE A 211 -7.69 2.39 10.27
CA ILE A 211 -6.25 2.34 10.54
C ILE A 211 -5.70 1.16 9.75
N ASP A 212 -4.81 1.44 8.82
CA ASP A 212 -4.32 0.43 7.87
C ASP A 212 -3.36 -0.56 8.51
N LEU A 213 -2.59 -0.11 9.51
CA LEU A 213 -1.64 -0.94 10.22
C LEU A 213 -1.78 -0.76 11.73
N VAL A 214 -2.17 -1.85 12.39
CA VAL A 214 -2.23 -1.95 13.86
C VAL A 214 -1.27 -3.06 14.29
N ILE A 215 -0.33 -2.74 15.17
CA ILE A 215 0.62 -3.71 15.72
C ILE A 215 0.34 -3.86 17.23
N LYS A 216 -0.29 -4.95 17.61
CA LYS A 216 -0.55 -5.28 19.01
C LYS A 216 0.62 -6.10 19.56
N ARG A 217 1.19 -5.67 20.66
CA ARG A 217 2.34 -6.27 21.32
C ARG A 217 1.91 -7.09 22.55
N ALA A 218 2.68 -8.12 22.87
CA ALA A 218 2.43 -8.95 24.04
C ALA A 218 2.58 -8.19 25.36
N ASP A 219 3.38 -7.13 25.42
CA ASP A 219 3.61 -6.26 26.59
C ASP A 219 2.54 -5.16 26.79
N ARG A 220 1.34 -5.36 26.18
CA ARG A 220 0.15 -4.54 26.35
C ARG A 220 0.22 -3.14 25.72
N ILE A 221 1.00 -2.96 24.68
CA ILE A 221 1.03 -1.75 23.85
C ILE A 221 0.43 -2.08 22.48
N ILE A 222 -0.32 -1.14 21.90
CA ILE A 222 -0.83 -1.20 20.54
C ILE A 222 -0.34 0.04 19.79
N HIS A 223 0.43 -0.19 18.73
CA HIS A 223 0.80 0.86 17.78
C HIS A 223 -0.32 1.03 16.76
N LEU A 224 -0.85 2.24 16.68
CA LEU A 224 -1.74 2.69 15.61
C LEU A 224 -0.85 3.44 14.63
N CYS A 225 -0.56 2.81 13.49
CA CYS A 225 0.41 3.34 12.54
C CYS A 225 -0.27 4.24 11.52
N GLU A 226 0.32 5.41 11.33
CA GLU A 226 -0.09 6.40 10.34
C GLU A 226 1.01 6.54 9.30
N MET A 227 0.71 6.28 8.04
CA MET A 227 1.68 6.22 6.96
C MET A 227 1.56 7.46 6.07
N LYS A 228 2.67 8.15 5.80
CA LYS A 228 2.69 9.39 5.00
C LYS A 228 3.87 9.43 4.05
N PHE A 229 3.56 9.48 2.75
CA PHE A 229 4.53 9.77 1.71
C PHE A 229 4.61 11.27 1.48
N SER A 230 5.78 11.86 1.66
CA SER A 230 6.00 13.30 1.52
C SER A 230 7.38 13.59 0.93
N LYS A 231 7.55 14.78 0.32
CA LYS A 231 8.81 15.24 -0.27
C LYS A 231 9.78 15.84 0.77
N SER A 232 9.32 16.02 2.00
CA SER A 232 10.07 16.54 3.14
C SER A 232 9.47 15.98 4.43
N GLU A 233 9.98 16.37 5.59
CA GLU A 233 9.36 16.04 6.87
C GLU A 233 7.87 16.36 6.88
N TYR A 234 7.08 15.43 7.39
CA TYR A 234 5.63 15.56 7.43
C TYR A 234 5.19 16.49 8.55
N ARG A 235 4.48 17.55 8.22
CA ARG A 235 3.95 18.52 9.21
C ARG A 235 2.52 18.13 9.63
N ILE A 236 2.34 17.84 10.91
CA ILE A 236 1.03 17.63 11.51
C ILE A 236 0.33 18.98 11.67
N THR A 237 -0.85 19.12 11.08
CA THR A 237 -1.70 20.30 11.28
C THR A 237 -2.64 20.08 12.47
N GLU A 238 -3.17 21.15 13.06
CA GLU A 238 -4.14 21.09 14.16
C GLU A 238 -5.38 20.24 13.79
N ALA A 239 -5.93 20.44 12.60
CA ALA A 239 -7.07 19.65 12.13
C ALA A 239 -6.74 18.15 12.00
N TYR A 240 -5.50 17.83 11.61
CA TYR A 240 -5.07 16.45 11.49
C TYR A 240 -4.79 15.82 12.86
N GLU A 241 -4.23 16.57 13.81
CA GLU A 241 -4.11 16.12 15.20
C GLU A 241 -5.48 15.77 15.80
N GLN A 242 -6.47 16.65 15.63
CA GLN A 242 -7.83 16.40 16.09
C GLN A 242 -8.43 15.12 15.48
N LEU A 243 -8.20 14.89 14.18
CA LEU A 243 -8.62 13.66 13.50
C LEU A 243 -7.95 12.41 14.10
N LEU A 244 -6.66 12.47 14.39
CA LEU A 244 -5.91 11.36 15.00
C LEU A 244 -6.42 11.06 16.42
N ARG A 245 -6.71 12.07 17.21
CA ARG A 245 -7.31 11.91 18.54
C ARG A 245 -8.69 11.26 18.46
N GLN A 246 -9.53 11.69 17.54
CA GLN A 246 -10.85 11.08 17.30
C GLN A 246 -10.73 9.62 16.88
N ARG A 247 -9.77 9.27 16.00
CA ARG A 247 -9.51 7.87 15.60
C ARG A 247 -9.08 7.02 16.79
N LEU A 248 -8.20 7.54 17.65
CA LEU A 248 -7.73 6.87 18.84
C LEU A 248 -8.89 6.57 19.81
N GLU A 249 -9.73 7.56 20.10
CA GLU A 249 -10.93 7.42 20.95
C GLU A 249 -11.92 6.43 20.34
N LEU A 250 -12.14 6.49 19.02
CA LEU A 250 -13.02 5.59 18.30
C LEU A 250 -12.51 4.15 18.32
N PHE A 251 -11.21 3.96 18.14
CA PHE A 251 -10.56 2.65 18.26
C PHE A 251 -10.73 2.09 19.68
N GLN A 252 -10.41 2.87 20.70
CA GLN A 252 -10.50 2.47 22.10
C GLN A 252 -11.93 2.11 22.49
N SER A 253 -12.91 2.95 22.15
CA SER A 253 -14.33 2.72 22.51
C SER A 253 -14.93 1.50 21.80
N SER A 254 -14.57 1.30 20.52
CA SER A 254 -15.10 0.19 19.71
C SER A 254 -14.47 -1.16 20.06
N THR A 255 -13.18 -1.20 20.34
CA THR A 255 -12.46 -2.43 20.69
C THR A 255 -12.51 -2.77 22.17
N LYS A 256 -12.85 -1.78 23.02
CA LYS A 256 -12.83 -1.89 24.49
C LYS A 256 -11.50 -2.40 25.03
N THR A 257 -10.40 -2.14 24.30
CA THR A 257 -9.08 -2.59 24.70
C THR A 257 -8.63 -1.89 25.98
N LYS A 258 -7.90 -2.64 26.82
CA LYS A 258 -7.22 -2.13 28.02
C LYS A 258 -5.71 -1.94 27.80
N PHE A 259 -5.25 -2.07 26.56
CA PHE A 259 -3.86 -1.87 26.20
C PHE A 259 -3.58 -0.37 26.02
N SER A 260 -2.35 0.03 26.29
CA SER A 260 -1.89 1.39 25.99
C SER A 260 -1.86 1.60 24.48
N LEU A 261 -2.48 2.67 24.00
CA LEU A 261 -2.50 3.04 22.59
C LEU A 261 -1.43 4.09 22.34
N VAL A 262 -0.63 3.88 21.30
CA VAL A 262 0.42 4.81 20.87
C VAL A 262 0.31 5.06 19.38
N ILE A 263 0.50 6.32 18.95
CA ILE A 263 0.54 6.68 17.54
C ILE A 263 1.97 6.57 17.05
N THR A 264 2.15 5.83 15.96
CA THR A 264 3.43 5.63 15.28
C THR A 264 3.33 6.15 13.87
N PHE A 265 4.20 7.10 13.50
CA PHE A 265 4.29 7.54 12.12
C PHE A 265 5.32 6.72 11.35
N VAL A 266 4.93 6.33 10.12
CA VAL A 266 5.84 5.77 9.13
C VAL A 266 5.86 6.75 7.96
N THR A 267 6.98 7.42 7.73
CA THR A 267 7.07 8.51 6.77
C THR A 267 8.30 8.39 5.89
N THR A 268 8.39 9.17 4.84
CA THR A 268 9.61 9.26 4.03
C THR A 268 10.78 9.88 4.82
N TYR A 269 10.57 11.02 5.47
CA TYR A 269 11.65 11.83 6.06
C TYR A 269 11.48 12.14 7.56
N GLY A 270 10.50 11.56 8.23
CA GLY A 270 10.17 11.88 9.62
C GLY A 270 9.03 12.89 9.74
N VAL A 271 8.69 13.24 10.97
CA VAL A 271 7.68 14.23 11.31
C VAL A 271 8.38 15.51 11.76
N ALA A 272 8.00 16.64 11.15
CA ALA A 272 8.58 17.93 11.51
C ALA A 272 8.30 18.31 12.96
N ASP A 273 9.27 18.87 13.64
CA ASP A 273 9.10 19.46 14.95
C ASP A 273 8.01 20.55 14.93
N GLY A 274 7.22 20.60 16.01
CA GLY A 274 6.14 21.59 16.13
C GLY A 274 5.19 21.30 17.28
N ALA A 275 4.16 22.15 17.40
CA ALA A 275 3.20 22.10 18.51
C ALA A 275 2.43 20.76 18.61
N HIS A 276 2.27 20.05 17.48
CA HIS A 276 1.49 18.81 17.39
C HIS A 276 2.36 17.55 17.40
N HIS A 277 3.70 17.67 17.50
CA HIS A 277 4.62 16.54 17.51
C HIS A 277 4.47 15.66 18.77
N SER A 278 3.99 16.22 19.87
CA SER A 278 3.79 15.49 21.14
C SER A 278 2.81 14.31 21.05
N LEU A 279 2.01 14.23 19.98
CA LEU A 279 1.12 13.11 19.70
C LEU A 279 1.88 11.89 19.15
N VAL A 280 3.05 12.10 18.57
CA VAL A 280 3.87 11.07 17.94
C VAL A 280 4.68 10.36 19.01
N HIS A 281 4.38 9.08 19.22
CA HIS A 281 5.13 8.28 20.20
C HIS A 281 6.39 7.66 19.57
N SER A 282 6.30 7.26 18.32
CA SER A 282 7.41 6.62 17.61
C SER A 282 7.38 7.02 16.13
N GLU A 283 8.55 7.07 15.53
CA GLU A 283 8.72 7.35 14.11
C GLU A 283 9.56 6.27 13.44
N VAL A 284 9.18 5.94 12.22
CA VAL A 284 9.94 5.10 11.29
C VAL A 284 10.04 5.85 9.97
N THR A 285 11.24 6.00 9.46
CA THR A 285 11.46 6.67 8.16
C THR A 285 11.72 5.65 7.05
N MET A 286 11.66 6.10 5.78
CA MET A 286 11.97 5.23 4.65
C MET A 286 13.36 4.59 4.76
N GLU A 287 14.35 5.28 5.37
CA GLU A 287 15.69 4.75 5.58
C GLU A 287 15.70 3.40 6.32
N GLN A 288 14.74 3.21 7.21
CA GLN A 288 14.60 2.00 8.00
C GLN A 288 13.82 0.91 7.26
N LEU A 289 13.07 1.27 6.21
CA LEU A 289 12.39 0.29 5.34
C LEU A 289 13.39 -0.41 4.37
N PHE A 290 14.56 0.18 4.15
CA PHE A 290 15.63 -0.40 3.32
C PHE A 290 16.61 -1.29 4.10
N LYS A 291 16.44 -1.48 5.42
CA LYS A 291 17.37 -2.24 6.28
C LYS A 291 16.92 -3.66 6.55
#